data_a1dfe6d7a8a0a7109f895ff817f173df
#
_entry.id   a1dfe6d7a8a0a7109f895ff817f173df
#
_cell.length_a   1.000
_cell.length_b   1.000
_cell.length_c   1.000
_cell.angle_alpha   90.00
_cell.angle_beta   90.00
_cell.angle_gamma   90.00
#
_symmetry.space_group_name_H-M   'P 1'
#
loop_
_entity.id
_entity.type
_entity.pdbx_description
1 polymer ?
#
loop_
_entity_poly.entity_id
_entity_poly.type
_entity_poly.pdbx_seq_one_letter_code
_entity_poly.pdbx_strand_id
1 'polypeptide(L)'
;LYQPSYISLESALSFHGIITGFPYTVTSVTPRKTRAYLISGKEYGYTHLSPKWFWGYEKKEAFLMAGPEKAILDYLYLAFKGLRPAAIDEFDLSTIDRDMLKDYLGKMADQRFLRFTQRLKL
;
A
#
# COMPACT_ATOMS: atom_id res chain seq x y z
N LEU A 1 8.05 12.62 -8.92
CA LEU A 1 7.84 13.90 -8.29
C LEU A 1 8.51 14.02 -6.92
N TYR A 2 8.27 13.11 -6.04
CA TYR A 2 8.90 13.06 -4.71
C TYR A 2 9.58 11.70 -4.57
N GLN A 3 10.82 11.63 -4.99
CA GLN A 3 11.54 10.37 -5.10
C GLN A 3 12.48 10.14 -3.92
N PRO A 4 12.77 8.87 -3.57
CA PRO A 4 12.17 7.67 -4.16
C PRO A 4 10.76 7.42 -3.63
N SER A 5 9.91 6.88 -4.48
CA SER A 5 8.53 6.54 -4.12
C SER A 5 7.95 5.55 -5.11
N TYR A 6 6.89 4.83 -4.71
CA TYR A 6 6.07 4.06 -5.65
C TYR A 6 4.61 4.25 -5.30
N ILE A 7 3.74 4.12 -6.30
CA ILE A 7 2.29 4.22 -6.09
C ILE A 7 1.84 3.00 -5.29
N SER A 8 1.07 3.23 -4.24
CA SER A 8 0.56 2.20 -3.36
C SER A 8 -0.74 2.67 -2.72
N LEU A 9 -1.19 1.95 -1.71
CA LEU A 9 -2.37 2.31 -0.93
C LEU A 9 -3.60 2.38 -1.84
N GLU A 10 -4.47 3.37 -1.64
CA GLU A 10 -5.74 3.43 -2.35
C GLU A 10 -5.58 3.44 -3.87
N SER A 11 -4.60 4.16 -4.41
CA SER A 11 -4.38 4.21 -5.86
C SER A 11 -4.01 2.86 -6.44
N ALA A 12 -3.11 2.12 -5.77
CA ALA A 12 -2.73 0.79 -6.22
C ALA A 12 -3.86 -0.22 -5.99
N LEU A 13 -4.54 -0.14 -4.86
CA LEU A 13 -5.68 -1.02 -4.58
C LEU A 13 -6.78 -0.86 -5.62
N SER A 14 -7.06 0.38 -6.01
CA SER A 14 -8.04 0.66 -7.08
C SER A 14 -7.57 0.11 -8.42
N PHE A 15 -6.32 0.35 -8.77
CA PHE A 15 -5.73 -0.14 -10.04
C PHE A 15 -5.84 -1.65 -10.16
N HIS A 16 -5.60 -2.36 -9.06
CA HIS A 16 -5.64 -3.84 -9.05
C HIS A 16 -7.04 -4.41 -8.82
N GLY A 17 -8.05 -3.56 -8.70
CA GLY A 17 -9.44 -4.01 -8.53
C GLY A 17 -9.77 -4.53 -7.13
N ILE A 18 -8.93 -4.23 -6.14
CA ILE A 18 -9.16 -4.68 -4.75
C ILE A 18 -10.22 -3.81 -4.08
N ILE A 19 -10.24 -2.52 -4.42
CA ILE A 19 -11.32 -1.62 -4.00
C ILE A 19 -12.03 -1.08 -5.24
N THR A 20 -13.28 -0.64 -5.08
CA THR A 20 -14.05 -0.03 -6.16
C THR A 20 -13.83 1.49 -6.17
N GLY A 21 -14.07 2.11 -7.34
CA GLY A 21 -13.97 3.55 -7.50
C GLY A 21 -12.53 4.01 -7.76
N PHE A 22 -12.38 5.31 -7.94
CA PHE A 22 -11.09 5.94 -8.21
C PHE A 22 -10.82 7.00 -7.15
N PRO A 23 -9.73 6.90 -6.38
CA PRO A 23 -9.41 7.94 -5.41
C PRO A 23 -9.03 9.24 -6.11
N TYR A 24 -9.42 10.36 -5.50
CA TYR A 24 -9.04 11.69 -6.00
C TYR A 24 -7.54 11.93 -5.89
N THR A 25 -6.96 11.48 -4.80
CA THR A 25 -5.54 11.63 -4.53
C THR A 25 -4.77 10.47 -5.12
N VAL A 26 -3.68 10.75 -5.82
CA VAL A 26 -2.73 9.71 -6.19
C VAL A 26 -1.89 9.41 -4.95
N THR A 27 -2.00 8.20 -4.42
CA THR A 27 -1.33 7.81 -3.18
C THR A 27 -0.07 6.99 -3.46
N SER A 28 0.99 7.35 -2.76
CA SER A 28 2.29 6.68 -2.88
C SER A 28 2.91 6.50 -1.50
N VAL A 29 3.90 5.62 -1.41
CA VAL A 29 4.72 5.48 -0.21
C VAL A 29 6.16 5.87 -0.53
N THR A 30 6.87 6.33 0.49
CA THR A 30 8.24 6.84 0.35
C THR A 30 9.01 6.61 1.64
N PRO A 31 10.32 6.32 1.57
CA PRO A 31 11.14 6.29 2.79
C PRO A 31 11.41 7.69 3.35
N ARG A 32 11.07 8.73 2.61
CA ARG A 32 11.19 10.13 3.06
C ARG A 32 10.01 10.50 3.94
N LYS A 33 9.96 11.76 4.37
CA LYS A 33 8.86 12.26 5.21
C LYS A 33 7.54 12.28 4.45
N THR A 34 6.45 12.07 5.16
CA THR A 34 5.09 12.21 4.62
C THR A 34 4.90 13.62 4.07
N ARG A 35 4.33 13.72 2.88
CA ARG A 35 4.15 14.98 2.18
C ARG A 35 3.02 14.92 1.17
N ALA A 36 2.44 16.06 0.85
CA ALA A 36 1.40 16.16 -0.16
C ALA A 36 1.68 17.33 -1.10
N TYR A 37 1.29 17.16 -2.36
CA TYR A 37 1.43 18.20 -3.38
C TYR A 37 0.10 18.36 -4.10
N LEU A 38 -0.20 19.59 -4.47
CA LEU A 38 -1.33 19.91 -5.33
C LEU A 38 -0.78 20.51 -6.62
N ILE A 39 -0.97 19.81 -7.74
CA ILE A 39 -0.42 20.21 -9.03
C ILE A 39 -1.54 20.17 -10.07
N SER A 40 -1.84 21.31 -10.67
CA SER A 40 -2.88 21.43 -11.70
C SER A 40 -4.21 20.83 -11.24
N GLY A 41 -4.60 21.08 -9.98
CA GLY A 41 -5.83 20.57 -9.39
C GLY A 41 -5.80 19.12 -8.98
N LYS A 42 -4.69 18.41 -9.15
CA LYS A 42 -4.53 17.01 -8.76
C LYS A 42 -3.68 16.91 -7.50
N GLU A 43 -4.18 16.18 -6.51
CA GLU A 43 -3.47 15.95 -5.27
C GLU A 43 -2.62 14.67 -5.33
N TYR A 44 -1.38 14.77 -4.85
CA TYR A 44 -0.44 13.65 -4.78
C TYR A 44 0.01 13.51 -3.33
N GLY A 45 -0.36 12.42 -2.69
CA GLY A 45 0.00 12.16 -1.30
C GLY A 45 1.09 11.11 -1.20
N TYR A 46 2.13 11.42 -0.43
CA TYR A 46 3.26 10.53 -0.17
C TYR A 46 3.30 10.24 1.33
N THR A 47 3.19 8.97 1.69
CA THR A 47 3.18 8.55 3.09
C THR A 47 4.49 7.82 3.39
N HIS A 48 5.09 8.16 4.51
CA HIS A 48 6.34 7.53 4.95
C HIS A 48 6.16 6.03 5.19
N LEU A 49 7.11 5.26 4.67
CA LEU A 49 7.24 3.84 4.93
C LEU A 49 8.71 3.56 5.23
N SER A 50 8.98 2.68 6.22
CA SER A 50 10.36 2.34 6.57
C SER A 50 11.14 1.87 5.34
N PRO A 51 12.40 2.32 5.16
CA PRO A 51 13.21 1.88 4.03
C PRO A 51 13.32 0.36 3.90
N LYS A 52 13.31 -0.37 5.01
CA LYS A 52 13.41 -1.84 4.98
C LYS A 52 12.19 -2.51 4.35
N TRP A 53 11.09 -1.79 4.17
CA TRP A 53 9.87 -2.31 3.54
C TRP A 53 9.60 -1.68 2.18
N PHE A 54 10.56 -0.93 1.65
CA PHE A 54 10.48 -0.28 0.35
C PHE A 54 10.85 -1.25 -0.77
N TRP A 55 9.94 -2.18 -1.08
CA TRP A 55 10.08 -3.23 -2.09
C TRP A 55 8.68 -3.69 -2.51
N GLY A 56 8.61 -4.68 -3.41
CA GLY A 56 7.32 -5.26 -3.82
C GLY A 56 6.60 -4.41 -4.86
N TYR A 57 7.32 -3.57 -5.58
CA TYR A 57 6.78 -2.73 -6.64
C TYR A 57 7.35 -3.15 -7.98
N GLU A 58 6.63 -2.81 -9.05
CA GLU A 58 7.03 -3.07 -10.41
C GLU A 58 7.02 -1.78 -11.21
N LYS A 59 7.85 -1.73 -12.25
CA LYS A 59 7.84 -0.60 -13.18
C LYS A 59 6.67 -0.75 -14.13
N LYS A 60 5.78 0.23 -14.14
CA LYS A 60 4.81 0.46 -15.20
C LYS A 60 5.41 1.48 -16.16
N GLU A 61 4.72 1.86 -17.21
CA GLU A 61 5.29 2.68 -18.29
C GLU A 61 6.11 3.88 -17.79
N ALA A 62 5.53 4.72 -16.96
CA ALA A 62 6.15 5.96 -16.50
C ALA A 62 6.29 6.06 -14.98
N PHE A 63 5.97 5.01 -14.23
CA PHE A 63 5.95 5.07 -12.78
C PHE A 63 6.19 3.69 -12.16
N LEU A 64 6.47 3.68 -10.86
CA LEU A 64 6.57 2.46 -10.06
C LEU A 64 5.26 2.28 -9.30
N MET A 65 4.77 1.04 -9.23
CA MET A 65 3.53 0.72 -8.52
C MET A 65 3.66 -0.59 -7.77
N ALA A 66 3.13 -0.61 -6.54
CA ALA A 66 3.07 -1.84 -5.76
C ALA A 66 2.22 -2.89 -6.48
N GLY A 67 2.64 -4.14 -6.41
CA GLY A 67 1.78 -5.26 -6.79
C GLY A 67 0.59 -5.36 -5.84
N PRO A 68 -0.44 -6.16 -6.18
CA PRO A 68 -1.65 -6.19 -5.36
C PRO A 68 -1.39 -6.63 -3.92
N GLU A 69 -0.55 -7.64 -3.71
CA GLU A 69 -0.25 -8.14 -2.36
C GLU A 69 0.49 -7.10 -1.54
N LYS A 70 1.46 -6.41 -2.15
CA LYS A 70 2.22 -5.38 -1.43
C LYS A 70 1.36 -4.16 -1.13
N ALA A 71 0.46 -3.77 -2.04
CA ALA A 71 -0.46 -2.67 -1.81
C ALA A 71 -1.37 -2.96 -0.60
N ILE A 72 -1.84 -4.19 -0.47
CA ILE A 72 -2.62 -4.62 0.69
C ILE A 72 -1.79 -4.49 1.96
N LEU A 73 -0.55 -4.98 1.94
CA LEU A 73 0.30 -4.94 3.14
C LEU A 73 0.71 -3.53 3.51
N ASP A 74 0.99 -2.68 2.54
CA ASP A 74 1.28 -1.26 2.81
C ASP A 74 0.08 -0.59 3.48
N TYR A 75 -1.13 -0.83 2.96
CA TYR A 75 -2.34 -0.30 3.54
C TYR A 75 -2.55 -0.81 4.97
N LEU A 76 -2.42 -2.12 5.17
CA LEU A 76 -2.60 -2.73 6.49
C LEU A 76 -1.57 -2.26 7.50
N TYR A 77 -0.35 -1.99 7.04
CA TYR A 77 0.67 -1.46 7.92
C TYR A 77 0.31 -0.07 8.41
N LEU A 78 -0.23 0.78 7.54
CA LEU A 78 -0.71 2.10 7.95
C LEU A 78 -1.92 1.98 8.88
N ALA A 79 -2.81 1.02 8.63
CA ALA A 79 -3.93 0.75 9.54
C ALA A 79 -3.41 0.32 10.92
N PHE A 80 -2.39 -0.53 10.94
CA PHE A 80 -1.72 -0.95 12.17
C PHE A 80 -1.13 0.25 12.93
N LYS A 81 -0.63 1.25 12.21
CA LYS A 81 -0.10 2.48 12.80
C LYS A 81 -1.19 3.51 13.14
N GLY A 82 -2.45 3.20 12.88
CA GLY A 82 -3.55 4.11 13.15
C GLY A 82 -3.75 5.22 12.11
N LEU A 83 -3.12 5.08 10.94
CA LEU A 83 -3.17 6.10 9.88
C LEU A 83 -4.21 5.79 8.80
N ARG A 84 -4.85 4.63 8.87
CA ARG A 84 -5.93 4.22 7.98
C ARG A 84 -6.95 3.39 8.77
N PRO A 85 -8.21 3.36 8.32
CA PRO A 85 -9.19 2.44 8.93
C PRO A 85 -8.78 0.98 8.69
N ALA A 86 -8.97 0.14 9.71
CA ALA A 86 -8.66 -1.29 9.60
C ALA A 86 -9.81 -2.09 8.97
N ALA A 87 -10.85 -1.43 8.48
CA ALA A 87 -12.00 -2.07 7.85
C ALA A 87 -11.64 -2.49 6.42
N ILE A 88 -11.40 -3.77 6.23
CA ILE A 88 -11.05 -4.33 4.93
C ILE A 88 -12.17 -5.20 4.35
N ASP A 89 -13.38 -5.08 4.89
CA ASP A 89 -14.53 -5.88 4.45
C ASP A 89 -14.86 -5.68 2.97
N GLU A 90 -14.56 -4.50 2.45
CA GLU A 90 -14.83 -4.15 1.07
C GLU A 90 -13.71 -4.53 0.11
N PHE A 91 -12.61 -5.08 0.61
CA PHE A 91 -11.51 -5.52 -0.25
C PHE A 91 -11.89 -6.80 -0.97
N ASP A 92 -11.74 -6.79 -2.28
CA ASP A 92 -11.90 -7.99 -3.10
C ASP A 92 -10.55 -8.70 -3.16
N LEU A 93 -10.42 -9.78 -2.40
CA LEU A 93 -9.19 -10.56 -2.30
C LEU A 93 -9.20 -11.79 -3.20
N SER A 94 -10.17 -11.90 -4.11
CA SER A 94 -10.36 -13.11 -4.91
C SER A 94 -9.22 -13.38 -5.90
N THR A 95 -8.48 -12.35 -6.31
CA THR A 95 -7.43 -12.48 -7.33
C THR A 95 -6.02 -12.42 -6.78
N ILE A 96 -5.85 -12.27 -5.47
CA ILE A 96 -4.51 -12.16 -4.88
C ILE A 96 -3.85 -13.52 -4.74
N ASP A 97 -2.52 -13.50 -4.77
CA ASP A 97 -1.70 -14.68 -4.51
C ASP A 97 -1.44 -14.77 -3.00
N ARG A 98 -2.12 -15.70 -2.33
CA ARG A 98 -2.02 -15.83 -0.87
C ARG A 98 -0.67 -16.34 -0.41
N ASP A 99 0.00 -17.13 -1.21
CA ASP A 99 1.36 -17.60 -0.88
C ASP A 99 2.35 -16.45 -0.93
N MET A 100 2.23 -15.59 -1.93
CA MET A 100 3.04 -14.38 -2.03
C MET A 100 2.78 -13.45 -0.84
N LEU A 101 1.52 -13.31 -0.44
CA LEU A 101 1.16 -12.51 0.72
C LEU A 101 1.85 -13.01 1.99
N LYS A 102 1.85 -14.32 2.20
CA LYS A 102 2.53 -14.94 3.34
C LYS A 102 4.03 -14.74 3.29
N ASP A 103 4.63 -14.87 2.11
CA ASP A 103 6.07 -14.66 1.94
C ASP A 103 6.44 -13.22 2.28
N TYR A 104 5.64 -12.26 1.84
CA TYR A 104 5.86 -10.84 2.13
C TYR A 104 5.73 -10.55 3.62
N LEU A 105 4.74 -11.15 4.30
CA LEU A 105 4.59 -11.01 5.74
C LEU A 105 5.83 -11.54 6.48
N GLY A 106 6.37 -12.65 6.02
CA GLY A 106 7.62 -13.20 6.56
C GLY A 106 8.80 -12.25 6.39
N LYS A 107 8.90 -11.59 5.24
CA LYS A 107 9.95 -10.60 4.98
C LYS A 107 9.85 -9.39 5.88
N MET A 108 8.64 -8.97 6.21
CA MET A 108 8.43 -7.81 7.08
C MET A 108 8.89 -8.10 8.50
N ALA A 109 8.86 -9.36 8.93
CA ALA A 109 9.44 -9.84 10.19
C ALA A 109 9.04 -9.04 11.43
N ASP A 110 7.81 -8.54 11.47
CA ASP A 110 7.28 -7.75 12.58
C ASP A 110 6.19 -8.57 13.27
N GLN A 111 6.49 -9.07 14.47
CA GLN A 111 5.58 -9.95 15.20
C GLN A 111 4.26 -9.27 15.58
N ARG A 112 4.31 -7.99 15.93
CA ARG A 112 3.10 -7.24 16.29
C ARG A 112 2.22 -7.04 15.07
N PHE A 113 2.81 -6.70 13.95
CA PHE A 113 2.09 -6.54 12.68
C PHE A 113 1.50 -7.87 12.24
N LEU A 114 2.26 -8.96 12.34
CA LEU A 114 1.78 -10.29 12.00
C LEU A 114 0.54 -10.66 12.82
N ARG A 115 0.55 -10.41 14.12
CA ARG A 115 -0.61 -10.66 14.98
C ARG A 115 -1.80 -9.79 14.56
N PHE A 116 -1.55 -8.54 14.19
CA PHE A 116 -2.59 -7.64 13.70
C PHE A 116 -3.26 -8.21 12.45
N THR A 117 -2.47 -8.68 11.48
CA THR A 117 -3.02 -9.24 10.24
C THR A 117 -3.77 -10.54 10.50
N GLN A 118 -3.33 -11.35 11.45
CA GLN A 118 -4.00 -12.59 11.81
C GLN A 118 -5.41 -12.32 12.38
N ARG A 119 -5.58 -11.25 13.15
CA ARG A 119 -6.90 -10.87 13.65
C ARG A 119 -7.86 -10.46 12.55
N LEU A 120 -7.35 -9.97 11.44
CA LEU A 120 -8.16 -9.60 10.29
C LEU A 120 -8.53 -10.79 9.42
N LYS A 121 -8.03 -11.97 9.72
CA LYS A 121 -8.32 -13.22 9.02
C LYS A 121 -8.03 -13.15 7.51
N LEU A 122 -6.90 -12.60 7.20
CA LEU A 122 -6.44 -12.55 5.80
C LEU A 122 -6.14 -13.93 5.23
#